data_316b654d94d5885f605b5c26fe80f276
#
_entry.id   316b654d94d5885f605b5c26fe80f276
#
_cell.length_a   1.000
_cell.length_b   1.000
_cell.length_c   1.000
_cell.angle_alpha   90.00
_cell.angle_beta   90.00
_cell.angle_gamma   90.00
#
_symmetry.space_group_name_H-M   'P 1'
#
loop_
_entity.id
_entity.type
_entity.pdbx_description
1 polymer ?
#
loop_
_entity_poly.entity_id
_entity_poly.type
_entity_poly.pdbx_seq_one_letter_code
_entity_poly.pdbx_strand_id
1 'polypeptide(L)'
;MTDSAGVPASLEAATSTRLEAWAHERVAERLWARDGSLWSASGKDPAELSQWLGWLDLPSAMAQRVGELERLAREVRADGYTRAAVLGMGGSSLAPELFSRLFGDRLGGPAPGSDGLELRILDSTHPDAVRGFREWAESARTLFCVSSKSGSTTEPNAFHAAMAAHAPALDFVAITDPGTVLADLARAQGFRAIVEG
;
A
#
# COMPACT_ATOMS: atom_id res chain seq x y z
N MET A 1 -11.32 -35.86 -9.01
CA MET A 1 -12.72 -35.45 -8.82
C MET A 1 -12.73 -34.67 -7.51
N THR A 2 -12.54 -33.36 -7.58
CA THR A 2 -12.67 -32.49 -6.40
C THR A 2 -14.15 -32.18 -6.24
N ASP A 3 -14.70 -32.70 -5.17
CA ASP A 3 -16.06 -32.42 -4.71
C ASP A 3 -16.19 -30.90 -4.54
N SER A 4 -17.05 -30.27 -5.32
CA SER A 4 -17.36 -28.83 -5.22
C SER A 4 -18.23 -28.61 -3.98
N ALA A 5 -17.56 -28.59 -2.82
CA ALA A 5 -18.19 -28.51 -1.52
C ALA A 5 -19.14 -27.29 -1.44
N GLY A 6 -20.44 -27.54 -1.59
CA GLY A 6 -21.47 -26.68 -1.00
C GLY A 6 -21.90 -25.45 -1.78
N VAL A 7 -21.55 -25.28 -3.06
CA VAL A 7 -22.07 -24.16 -3.87
C VAL A 7 -23.48 -24.51 -4.38
N PRO A 8 -24.51 -23.68 -4.15
CA PRO A 8 -25.84 -23.94 -4.68
C PRO A 8 -25.85 -24.04 -6.22
N ALA A 9 -26.57 -25.00 -6.78
CA ALA A 9 -26.64 -25.24 -8.25
C ALA A 9 -27.05 -23.99 -9.06
N SER A 10 -27.87 -23.11 -8.48
CA SER A 10 -28.25 -21.84 -9.09
C SER A 10 -27.03 -20.87 -9.21
N LEU A 11 -26.12 -20.90 -8.26
CA LEU A 11 -24.92 -20.07 -8.30
C LEU A 11 -23.89 -20.66 -9.27
N GLU A 12 -23.78 -21.99 -9.35
CA GLU A 12 -22.93 -22.66 -10.36
C GLU A 12 -23.37 -22.31 -11.77
N ALA A 13 -24.70 -22.41 -12.06
CA ALA A 13 -25.23 -22.05 -13.35
C ALA A 13 -25.01 -20.57 -13.72
N ALA A 14 -25.22 -19.66 -12.75
CA ALA A 14 -24.98 -18.23 -12.95
C ALA A 14 -23.51 -17.93 -13.20
N THR A 15 -22.60 -18.61 -12.47
CA THR A 15 -21.16 -18.48 -12.64
C THR A 15 -20.73 -18.97 -14.02
N SER A 16 -21.19 -20.16 -14.46
CA SER A 16 -20.88 -20.71 -15.79
C SER A 16 -21.31 -19.76 -16.89
N THR A 17 -22.56 -19.27 -16.84
CA THR A 17 -23.07 -18.30 -17.81
C THR A 17 -22.22 -17.03 -17.85
N ARG A 18 -21.79 -16.54 -16.70
CA ARG A 18 -20.92 -15.34 -16.63
C ARG A 18 -19.55 -15.60 -17.23
N LEU A 19 -18.95 -16.75 -16.94
CA LEU A 19 -17.64 -17.11 -17.48
C LEU A 19 -17.68 -17.30 -19.01
N GLU A 20 -18.73 -17.91 -19.55
CA GLU A 20 -18.93 -18.02 -20.98
C GLU A 20 -19.05 -16.64 -21.66
N ALA A 21 -19.85 -15.73 -21.08
CA ALA A 21 -19.95 -14.36 -21.56
C ALA A 21 -18.58 -13.64 -21.54
N TRP A 22 -17.81 -13.76 -20.45
CA TRP A 22 -16.48 -13.17 -20.35
C TRP A 22 -15.49 -13.75 -21.35
N ALA A 23 -15.56 -15.06 -21.60
CA ALA A 23 -14.75 -15.69 -22.64
C ALA A 23 -15.11 -15.17 -24.05
N HIS A 24 -16.38 -15.05 -24.36
CA HIS A 24 -16.86 -14.51 -25.63
C HIS A 24 -16.43 -13.03 -25.82
N GLU A 25 -16.53 -12.23 -24.79
CA GLU A 25 -16.13 -10.82 -24.78
C GLU A 25 -14.62 -10.62 -24.66
N ARG A 26 -13.84 -11.68 -24.49
CA ARG A 26 -12.38 -11.65 -24.30
C ARG A 26 -11.97 -10.74 -23.13
N VAL A 27 -12.71 -10.79 -22.03
CA VAL A 27 -12.54 -9.86 -20.90
C VAL A 27 -11.13 -9.90 -20.34
N ALA A 28 -10.53 -11.07 -20.17
CA ALA A 28 -9.17 -11.19 -19.63
C ALA A 28 -8.14 -10.49 -20.54
N GLU A 29 -8.18 -10.72 -21.85
CA GLU A 29 -7.26 -10.09 -22.79
C GLU A 29 -7.44 -8.57 -22.83
N ARG A 30 -8.69 -8.11 -22.85
CA ARG A 30 -9.03 -6.68 -22.83
C ARG A 30 -8.59 -6.02 -21.52
N LEU A 31 -8.72 -6.72 -20.40
CA LEU A 31 -8.23 -6.23 -19.10
C LEU A 31 -6.71 -6.00 -19.15
N TRP A 32 -5.94 -7.01 -19.61
CA TRP A 32 -4.49 -6.89 -19.76
C TRP A 32 -4.07 -5.84 -20.81
N ALA A 33 -4.91 -5.59 -21.82
CA ALA A 33 -4.73 -4.51 -22.78
C ALA A 33 -5.13 -3.12 -22.22
N ARG A 34 -5.57 -3.04 -20.96
CA ARG A 34 -6.07 -1.83 -20.30
C ARG A 34 -7.24 -1.17 -21.04
N ASP A 35 -8.11 -1.99 -21.62
CA ASP A 35 -9.29 -1.51 -22.33
C ASP A 35 -10.38 -1.03 -21.36
N GLY A 36 -10.41 0.27 -21.09
CA GLY A 36 -11.40 0.89 -20.20
C GLY A 36 -12.84 0.76 -20.69
N SER A 37 -13.05 0.43 -21.98
CA SER A 37 -14.39 0.23 -22.51
C SER A 37 -15.11 -1.01 -21.95
N LEU A 38 -14.40 -1.90 -21.25
CA LEU A 38 -14.99 -2.98 -20.45
C LEU A 38 -16.05 -2.47 -19.45
N TRP A 39 -15.90 -1.23 -19.00
CA TRP A 39 -16.81 -0.60 -18.04
C TRP A 39 -17.63 0.53 -18.65
N SER A 40 -17.87 0.51 -19.96
CA SER A 40 -18.65 1.53 -20.67
C SER A 40 -20.03 1.81 -20.06
N ALA A 41 -20.63 0.81 -19.43
CA ALA A 41 -21.91 0.96 -18.72
C ALA A 41 -21.82 1.85 -17.47
N SER A 42 -20.61 2.18 -16.98
CA SER A 42 -20.41 3.07 -15.82
C SER A 42 -20.68 4.54 -16.14
N GLY A 43 -20.76 4.92 -17.41
CA GLY A 43 -20.87 6.32 -17.83
C GLY A 43 -19.58 7.15 -17.70
N LYS A 44 -18.45 6.52 -17.33
CA LYS A 44 -17.15 7.18 -17.23
C LYS A 44 -16.40 7.08 -18.56
N ASP A 45 -15.46 8.00 -18.76
CA ASP A 45 -14.56 7.97 -19.91
C ASP A 45 -13.69 6.70 -19.89
N PRO A 46 -13.69 5.87 -20.93
CA PRO A 46 -12.81 4.70 -21.02
C PRO A 46 -11.33 5.04 -20.87
N ALA A 47 -10.87 6.20 -21.30
CA ALA A 47 -9.50 6.66 -21.15
C ALA A 47 -9.14 6.91 -19.67
N GLU A 48 -10.06 7.47 -18.89
CA GLU A 48 -9.89 7.63 -17.44
C GLU A 48 -9.83 6.25 -16.75
N LEU A 49 -10.75 5.34 -17.12
CA LEU A 49 -10.78 4.00 -16.52
C LEU A 49 -9.54 3.17 -16.84
N SER A 50 -8.95 3.34 -18.01
CA SER A 50 -7.69 2.69 -18.40
C SER A 50 -6.53 3.08 -17.48
N GLN A 51 -6.50 4.31 -16.98
CA GLN A 51 -5.48 4.78 -16.03
C GLN A 51 -5.58 4.09 -14.67
N TRP A 52 -6.77 3.61 -14.27
CA TRP A 52 -6.97 2.90 -13.01
C TRP A 52 -6.42 1.48 -12.99
N LEU A 53 -5.97 0.97 -14.15
CA LEU A 53 -5.41 -0.36 -14.32
C LEU A 53 -3.87 -0.42 -14.18
N GLY A 54 -3.24 0.64 -13.65
CA GLY A 54 -1.79 0.69 -13.43
C GLY A 54 -1.23 -0.44 -12.58
N TRP A 55 -2.03 -0.95 -11.63
CA TRP A 55 -1.67 -2.07 -10.76
C TRP A 55 -1.32 -3.36 -11.50
N LEU A 56 -1.77 -3.55 -12.75
CA LEU A 56 -1.48 -4.75 -13.55
C LEU A 56 0.03 -4.92 -13.81
N ASP A 57 0.75 -3.83 -14.04
CA ASP A 57 2.19 -3.88 -14.32
C ASP A 57 3.04 -3.72 -13.07
N LEU A 58 2.45 -3.29 -11.96
CA LEU A 58 3.15 -2.95 -10.73
C LEU A 58 4.06 -4.09 -10.23
N PRO A 59 3.65 -5.38 -10.21
CA PRO A 59 4.54 -6.45 -9.78
C PRO A 59 5.82 -6.55 -10.60
N SER A 60 5.72 -6.38 -11.93
CA SER A 60 6.88 -6.44 -12.83
C SER A 60 7.76 -5.19 -12.70
N ALA A 61 7.16 -4.02 -12.57
CA ALA A 61 7.88 -2.76 -12.38
C ALA A 61 8.62 -2.74 -11.03
N MET A 62 7.96 -3.16 -9.95
CA MET A 62 8.56 -3.19 -8.63
C MET A 62 9.65 -4.26 -8.50
N ALA A 63 9.55 -5.39 -9.21
CA ALA A 63 10.61 -6.40 -9.24
C ALA A 63 11.95 -5.81 -9.74
N GLN A 64 11.92 -4.83 -10.64
CA GLN A 64 13.12 -4.15 -11.13
C GLN A 64 13.68 -3.15 -10.10
N ARG A 65 12.90 -2.72 -9.14
CA ARG A 65 13.26 -1.74 -8.10
C ARG A 65 13.62 -2.36 -6.76
N VAL A 66 13.61 -3.69 -6.64
CA VAL A 66 13.93 -4.39 -5.37
C VAL A 66 15.28 -3.93 -4.80
N GLY A 67 16.32 -3.81 -5.64
CA GLY A 67 17.65 -3.35 -5.19
C GLY A 67 17.65 -1.93 -4.63
N GLU A 68 16.79 -1.04 -5.12
CA GLU A 68 16.60 0.32 -4.59
C GLU A 68 15.95 0.26 -3.20
N LEU A 69 14.89 -0.54 -3.06
CA LEU A 69 14.19 -0.71 -1.78
C LEU A 69 15.06 -1.37 -0.71
N GLU A 70 15.85 -2.38 -1.09
CA GLU A 70 16.81 -3.01 -0.19
C GLU A 70 17.91 -2.03 0.27
N ARG A 71 18.37 -1.17 -0.64
CA ARG A 71 19.33 -0.11 -0.26
C ARG A 71 18.72 0.84 0.75
N LEU A 72 17.50 1.35 0.51
CA LEU A 72 16.79 2.20 1.45
C LEU A 72 16.64 1.51 2.82
N ALA A 73 16.26 0.23 2.83
CA ALA A 73 16.13 -0.54 4.06
C ALA A 73 17.45 -0.69 4.82
N ARG A 74 18.59 -0.87 4.12
CA ARG A 74 19.93 -0.92 4.74
C ARG A 74 20.33 0.43 5.30
N GLU A 75 20.10 1.53 4.58
CA GLU A 75 20.38 2.90 5.04
C GLU A 75 19.59 3.24 6.29
N VAL A 76 18.29 2.92 6.31
CA VAL A 76 17.42 3.13 7.48
C VAL A 76 17.96 2.39 8.70
N ARG A 77 18.37 1.12 8.57
CA ARG A 77 18.95 0.35 9.68
C ARG A 77 20.30 0.93 10.13
N ALA A 78 21.17 1.28 9.19
CA ALA A 78 22.49 1.87 9.48
C ALA A 78 22.37 3.19 10.24
N ASP A 79 21.30 3.96 9.98
CA ASP A 79 20.99 5.20 10.69
C ASP A 79 20.37 4.95 12.08
N GLY A 80 20.19 3.70 12.50
CA GLY A 80 19.72 3.33 13.84
C GLY A 80 18.22 3.41 14.06
N TYR A 81 17.42 3.36 12.98
CA TYR A 81 15.97 3.17 13.13
C TYR A 81 15.68 1.76 13.63
N THR A 82 14.80 1.66 14.61
CA THR A 82 14.37 0.39 15.21
C THR A 82 12.88 0.14 15.02
N ARG A 83 12.16 1.15 14.52
CA ARG A 83 10.72 1.09 14.27
C ARG A 83 10.35 1.61 12.90
N ALA A 84 9.28 1.05 12.36
CA ALA A 84 8.60 1.55 11.18
C ALA A 84 7.12 1.76 11.50
N ALA A 85 6.60 2.92 11.12
CA ALA A 85 5.24 3.35 11.32
C ALA A 85 4.57 3.53 9.95
N VAL A 86 3.52 2.78 9.64
CA VAL A 86 2.73 3.00 8.42
C VAL A 86 1.53 3.88 8.75
N LEU A 87 1.43 5.00 8.06
CA LEU A 87 0.32 5.97 8.16
C LEU A 87 -0.52 5.81 6.89
N GLY A 88 -1.60 5.03 6.94
CA GLY A 88 -2.37 4.67 5.76
C GLY A 88 -3.77 4.18 6.08
N MET A 89 -4.62 4.11 5.06
CA MET A 89 -6.00 3.64 5.16
C MET A 89 -6.27 2.55 4.11
N GLY A 90 -7.21 1.65 4.42
CA GLY A 90 -7.66 0.61 3.48
C GLY A 90 -6.51 -0.26 2.97
N GLY A 91 -6.32 -0.36 1.66
CA GLY A 91 -5.24 -1.16 1.06
C GLY A 91 -3.83 -0.73 1.48
N SER A 92 -3.65 0.55 1.80
CA SER A 92 -2.37 1.10 2.28
C SER A 92 -2.02 0.70 3.72
N SER A 93 -2.99 0.22 4.51
CA SER A 93 -2.79 -0.28 5.87
C SER A 93 -2.89 -1.81 5.96
N LEU A 94 -3.89 -2.40 5.30
CA LEU A 94 -4.19 -3.83 5.43
C LEU A 94 -3.10 -4.72 4.85
N ALA A 95 -2.50 -4.36 3.71
CA ALA A 95 -1.45 -5.15 3.10
C ALA A 95 -0.17 -5.18 3.97
N PRO A 96 0.35 -4.05 4.48
CA PRO A 96 1.46 -4.06 5.43
C PRO A 96 1.17 -4.85 6.71
N GLU A 97 -0.06 -4.75 7.24
CA GLU A 97 -0.45 -5.51 8.43
C GLU A 97 -0.46 -7.02 8.16
N LEU A 98 -1.05 -7.44 7.05
CA LEU A 98 -1.07 -8.84 6.64
C LEU A 98 0.36 -9.39 6.50
N PHE A 99 1.25 -8.66 5.81
CA PHE A 99 2.63 -9.09 5.64
C PHE A 99 3.39 -9.13 6.96
N SER A 100 3.18 -8.16 7.84
CA SER A 100 3.77 -8.16 9.17
C SER A 100 3.36 -9.40 9.98
N ARG A 101 2.09 -9.79 9.93
CA ARG A 101 1.58 -10.98 10.64
C ARG A 101 2.03 -12.30 10.03
N LEU A 102 2.12 -12.38 8.69
CA LEU A 102 2.50 -13.62 7.99
C LEU A 102 4.02 -13.84 7.98
N PHE A 103 4.78 -12.78 7.91
CA PHE A 103 6.23 -12.84 7.67
C PHE A 103 7.05 -12.14 8.76
N GLY A 104 6.41 -11.61 9.80
CA GLY A 104 7.08 -10.81 10.83
C GLY A 104 8.34 -11.46 11.39
N ASP A 105 8.28 -12.74 11.74
CA ASP A 105 9.43 -13.50 12.23
C ASP A 105 10.50 -13.73 11.16
N ARG A 106 10.12 -13.75 9.88
CA ARG A 106 11.01 -13.95 8.73
C ARG A 106 11.56 -12.66 8.15
N LEU A 107 10.81 -11.57 8.29
CA LEU A 107 11.22 -10.23 7.87
C LEU A 107 12.05 -9.51 8.93
N GLY A 108 12.47 -10.22 9.97
CA GLY A 108 13.24 -9.64 11.05
C GLY A 108 12.39 -8.81 12.00
N GLY A 109 11.17 -9.28 12.31
CA GLY A 109 10.35 -8.74 13.38
C GLY A 109 11.11 -8.69 14.71
N PRO A 110 10.55 -8.14 15.80
CA PRO A 110 11.25 -7.80 17.04
C PRO A 110 11.71 -9.01 17.86
N ALA A 111 12.00 -10.15 17.21
CA ALA A 111 12.66 -11.26 17.89
C ALA A 111 14.07 -10.85 18.35
N PRO A 112 14.51 -11.26 19.55
CA PRO A 112 15.84 -10.98 20.02
C PRO A 112 16.91 -11.43 19.00
N GLY A 113 17.69 -10.46 18.47
CA GLY A 113 18.73 -10.70 17.46
C GLY A 113 18.25 -10.59 15.99
N SER A 114 17.02 -10.17 15.72
CA SER A 114 16.58 -9.85 14.36
C SER A 114 17.01 -8.45 13.95
N ASP A 115 17.43 -8.27 12.70
CA ASP A 115 17.77 -6.95 12.13
C ASP A 115 16.54 -6.17 11.65
N GLY A 116 15.32 -6.64 11.95
CA GLY A 116 14.07 -6.05 11.49
C GLY A 116 13.58 -4.91 12.36
N LEU A 117 12.76 -4.03 11.76
CA LEU A 117 12.11 -2.95 12.47
C LEU A 117 10.79 -3.45 13.08
N GLU A 118 10.48 -2.99 14.31
CA GLU A 118 9.13 -3.18 14.87
C GLU A 118 8.14 -2.37 14.03
N LEU A 119 7.18 -3.05 13.38
CA LEU A 119 6.18 -2.39 12.52
C LEU A 119 4.90 -2.16 13.29
N ARG A 120 4.39 -0.93 13.23
CA ARG A 120 3.00 -0.60 13.60
C ARG A 120 2.31 0.21 12.51
N ILE A 121 1.00 0.12 12.51
CA ILE A 121 0.14 0.76 11.51
C ILE A 121 -0.84 1.68 12.24
N LEU A 122 -0.98 2.90 11.73
CA LEU A 122 -2.00 3.84 12.15
C LEU A 122 -3.04 3.98 11.03
N ASP A 123 -4.22 3.44 11.27
CA ASP A 123 -5.37 3.47 10.36
C ASP A 123 -6.68 3.88 11.08
N SER A 124 -6.53 4.55 12.22
CA SER A 124 -7.64 5.06 13.02
C SER A 124 -7.42 6.52 13.39
N THR A 125 -8.45 7.33 13.17
CA THR A 125 -8.48 8.76 13.58
C THR A 125 -8.95 8.96 15.01
N HIS A 126 -9.25 7.87 15.74
CA HIS A 126 -9.66 7.99 17.15
C HIS A 126 -8.53 8.63 17.98
N PRO A 127 -8.80 9.68 18.78
CA PRO A 127 -7.76 10.43 19.49
C PRO A 127 -6.86 9.57 20.38
N ASP A 128 -7.40 8.55 21.04
CA ASP A 128 -6.61 7.67 21.89
C ASP A 128 -5.69 6.75 21.07
N ALA A 129 -6.13 6.29 19.90
CA ALA A 129 -5.31 5.52 18.98
C ALA A 129 -4.13 6.36 18.47
N VAL A 130 -4.39 7.58 18.03
CA VAL A 130 -3.35 8.51 17.55
C VAL A 130 -2.37 8.85 18.68
N ARG A 131 -2.86 9.10 19.90
CA ARG A 131 -2.02 9.40 21.07
C ARG A 131 -1.11 8.23 21.42
N GLY A 132 -1.68 7.04 21.59
CA GLY A 132 -0.91 5.85 21.94
C GLY A 132 0.09 5.45 20.85
N PHE A 133 -0.26 5.67 19.58
CA PHE A 133 0.65 5.46 18.46
C PHE A 133 1.82 6.44 18.49
N ARG A 134 1.56 7.73 18.74
CA ARG A 134 2.60 8.75 18.88
C ARG A 134 3.54 8.43 20.04
N GLU A 135 3.01 8.13 21.24
CA GLU A 135 3.81 7.75 22.40
C GLU A 135 4.74 6.57 22.10
N TRP A 136 4.22 5.57 21.39
CA TRP A 136 5.04 4.46 20.91
C TRP A 136 6.11 4.94 19.92
N ALA A 137 5.76 5.75 18.94
CA ALA A 137 6.71 6.21 17.93
C ALA A 137 7.83 7.07 18.53
N GLU A 138 7.50 7.95 19.47
CA GLU A 138 8.47 8.85 20.16
C GLU A 138 9.42 8.09 21.10
N SER A 139 9.06 6.88 21.54
CA SER A 139 9.90 6.13 22.50
C SER A 139 11.10 5.43 21.86
N ALA A 140 11.28 5.49 20.54
CA ALA A 140 12.44 5.00 19.81
C ALA A 140 12.58 5.71 18.46
N ARG A 141 13.71 5.51 17.76
CA ARG A 141 13.88 6.08 16.43
C ARG A 141 12.98 5.39 15.41
N THR A 142 11.99 6.10 14.89
CA THR A 142 10.90 5.58 14.09
C THR A 142 10.90 6.19 12.69
N LEU A 143 10.87 5.33 11.66
CA LEU A 143 10.61 5.72 10.27
C LEU A 143 9.11 5.76 10.01
N PHE A 144 8.59 6.84 9.47
CA PHE A 144 7.18 7.00 9.12
C PHE A 144 6.98 6.82 7.62
N CYS A 145 6.19 5.83 7.22
CA CYS A 145 5.77 5.58 5.84
C CYS A 145 4.37 6.17 5.64
N VAL A 146 4.27 7.33 5.03
CA VAL A 146 2.98 7.94 4.63
C VAL A 146 2.51 7.27 3.35
N SER A 147 1.47 6.45 3.43
CA SER A 147 1.00 5.62 2.31
C SER A 147 -0.39 6.03 1.85
N SER A 148 -0.45 6.60 0.65
CA SER A 148 -1.71 7.00 0.01
C SER A 148 -1.54 7.00 -1.50
N LYS A 149 -2.26 6.10 -2.21
CA LYS A 149 -2.19 6.00 -3.67
C LYS A 149 -2.47 7.36 -4.34
N SER A 150 -3.60 7.98 -4.04
CA SER A 150 -4.00 9.27 -4.61
C SER A 150 -3.24 10.47 -4.02
N GLY A 151 -2.53 10.29 -2.91
CA GLY A 151 -1.89 11.35 -2.16
C GLY A 151 -2.85 12.36 -1.49
N SER A 152 -4.15 12.24 -1.71
CA SER A 152 -5.18 13.18 -1.26
C SER A 152 -6.07 12.64 -0.13
N THR A 153 -5.85 11.39 0.32
CA THR A 153 -6.63 10.80 1.41
C THR A 153 -6.43 11.61 2.69
N THR A 154 -7.52 12.03 3.30
CA THR A 154 -7.50 12.97 4.43
C THR A 154 -6.79 12.40 5.65
N GLU A 155 -7.04 11.14 5.98
CA GLU A 155 -6.53 10.52 7.20
C GLU A 155 -5.00 10.36 7.18
N PRO A 156 -4.34 9.78 6.17
CA PRO A 156 -2.88 9.73 6.09
C PRO A 156 -2.24 11.12 6.14
N ASN A 157 -2.86 12.12 5.52
CA ASN A 157 -2.37 13.49 5.57
C ASN A 157 -2.49 14.10 6.99
N ALA A 158 -3.59 13.81 7.70
CA ALA A 158 -3.77 14.21 9.10
C ALA A 158 -2.78 13.48 10.03
N PHE A 159 -2.55 12.18 9.80
CA PHE A 159 -1.54 11.42 10.56
C PHE A 159 -0.13 11.98 10.34
N HIS A 160 0.22 12.26 9.07
CA HIS A 160 1.49 12.93 8.76
C HIS A 160 1.62 14.25 9.52
N ALA A 161 0.63 15.13 9.45
CA ALA A 161 0.65 16.42 10.13
C ALA A 161 0.83 16.28 11.66
N ALA A 162 0.18 15.28 12.27
CA ALA A 162 0.30 14.99 13.69
C ALA A 162 1.71 14.48 14.07
N MET A 163 2.33 13.63 13.25
CA MET A 163 3.68 13.10 13.52
C MET A 163 4.78 14.10 13.16
N ALA A 164 4.62 14.86 12.08
CA ALA A 164 5.59 15.86 11.62
C ALA A 164 5.79 17.04 12.62
N ALA A 165 4.85 17.24 13.54
CA ALA A 165 5.04 18.17 14.65
C ALA A 165 6.16 17.73 15.63
N HIS A 166 6.57 16.46 15.60
CA HIS A 166 7.47 15.83 16.56
C HIS A 166 8.66 15.10 15.93
N ALA A 167 8.69 14.94 14.60
CA ALA A 167 9.70 14.21 13.88
C ALA A 167 10.24 15.02 12.68
N PRO A 168 11.56 14.97 12.40
CA PRO A 168 12.13 15.67 11.25
C PRO A 168 11.71 15.03 9.92
N ALA A 169 11.75 15.81 8.85
CA ALA A 169 11.33 15.35 7.52
C ALA A 169 12.08 14.11 7.01
N LEU A 170 13.34 13.95 7.41
CA LEU A 170 14.17 12.78 7.06
C LEU A 170 13.71 11.47 7.71
N ASP A 171 12.81 11.53 8.68
CA ASP A 171 12.19 10.34 9.27
C ASP A 171 10.95 9.89 8.47
N PHE A 172 10.60 10.58 7.37
CA PHE A 172 9.44 10.25 6.55
C PHE A 172 9.84 9.68 5.18
N VAL A 173 9.03 8.73 4.72
CA VAL A 173 9.00 8.16 3.36
C VAL A 173 7.58 8.30 2.85
N ALA A 174 7.40 8.74 1.61
CA ALA A 174 6.11 8.72 0.93
C ALA A 174 5.98 7.48 0.05
N ILE A 175 4.80 6.84 0.08
CA ILE A 175 4.42 5.74 -0.83
C ILE A 175 3.15 6.19 -1.53
N THR A 176 3.24 6.51 -2.83
CA THR A 176 2.15 7.16 -3.57
C THR A 176 2.32 7.01 -5.08
N ASP A 177 1.27 7.30 -5.85
CA ASP A 177 1.38 7.40 -7.31
C ASP A 177 2.20 8.65 -7.72
N PRO A 178 2.82 8.65 -8.91
CA PRO A 178 3.51 9.82 -9.46
C PRO A 178 2.59 11.03 -9.61
N GLY A 179 3.12 12.24 -9.37
CA GLY A 179 2.40 13.50 -9.59
C GLY A 179 1.28 13.79 -8.57
N THR A 180 1.26 13.11 -7.45
CA THR A 180 0.28 13.34 -6.38
C THR A 180 0.70 14.49 -5.46
N VAL A 181 -0.28 15.05 -4.75
CA VAL A 181 0.00 16.09 -3.73
C VAL A 181 0.92 15.58 -2.62
N LEU A 182 0.88 14.28 -2.30
CA LEU A 182 1.79 13.69 -1.33
C LEU A 182 3.23 13.62 -1.86
N ALA A 183 3.41 13.28 -3.15
CA ALA A 183 4.72 13.30 -3.78
C ALA A 183 5.32 14.72 -3.78
N ASP A 184 4.51 15.73 -4.09
CA ASP A 184 4.96 17.13 -4.09
C ASP A 184 5.28 17.63 -2.67
N LEU A 185 4.45 17.28 -1.68
CA LEU A 185 4.70 17.56 -0.27
C LEU A 185 6.04 16.95 0.19
N ALA A 186 6.25 15.68 -0.14
CA ALA A 186 7.46 14.95 0.24
C ALA A 186 8.73 15.59 -0.35
N ARG A 187 8.67 16.02 -1.63
CA ARG A 187 9.76 16.76 -2.27
C ARG A 187 10.01 18.11 -1.59
N ALA A 188 8.94 18.88 -1.35
CA ALA A 188 9.03 20.21 -0.77
C ALA A 188 9.58 20.18 0.68
N GLN A 189 9.22 19.18 1.45
CA GLN A 189 9.66 19.03 2.83
C GLN A 189 10.99 18.27 2.99
N GLY A 190 11.49 17.62 1.95
CA GLY A 190 12.72 16.86 1.99
C GLY A 190 12.60 15.52 2.72
N PHE A 191 11.56 14.75 2.42
CA PHE A 191 11.43 13.37 2.91
C PHE A 191 12.63 12.52 2.49
N ARG A 192 12.94 11.51 3.26
CA ARG A 192 14.05 10.58 3.00
C ARG A 192 13.95 9.92 1.63
N ALA A 193 12.77 9.48 1.25
CA ALA A 193 12.50 8.86 -0.03
C ALA A 193 11.04 9.03 -0.46
N ILE A 194 10.80 8.88 -1.77
CA ILE A 194 9.48 8.77 -2.37
C ILE A 194 9.48 7.48 -3.19
N VAL A 195 8.62 6.55 -2.79
CA VAL A 195 8.38 5.30 -3.50
C VAL A 195 7.11 5.50 -4.33
N GLU A 196 7.31 5.72 -5.62
CA GLU A 196 6.22 5.87 -6.57
C GLU A 196 5.88 4.51 -7.19
N GLY A 197 4.56 4.19 -7.27
CA GLY A 197 4.05 2.91 -7.76
C GLY A 197 3.01 3.03 -8.87
#